data_dfdc51804e4f26424fb63d9bd4547aac
#
_entry.id   dfdc51804e4f26424fb63d9bd4547aac
#
_cell.length_a   1.000
_cell.length_b   1.000
_cell.length_c   1.000
_cell.angle_alpha   90.00
_cell.angle_beta   90.00
_cell.angle_gamma   90.00
#
_symmetry.space_group_name_H-M   'P 1'
#
loop_
_entity.id
_entity.type
_entity.pdbx_description
1 polymer ?
#
loop_
_entity_poly.entity_id
_entity_poly.type
_entity_poly.pdbx_seq_one_letter_code
_entity_poly.pdbx_strand_id
1 'polypeptide(L)'
;EEMKIQAMKINTWGKNVYVKVPVANSKGKFMGKIIKELNNKNIKLNITAVYNAKQTEKILKLINKKTKVIISIFAGRAGDTGKDPVPEFSKSINLAKRYKNVEILWASVREPYNYLQAKQLGCHIITVPPAIIEKIENFGKSFDQLTKETVKAFLVDSKKSNFKI
;
A
#
# COMPACT_ATOMS: atom_id res chain seq x y z
N GLU A 1 10.17 22.04 9.90
CA GLU A 1 11.35 22.46 9.13
C GLU A 1 12.33 21.29 8.92
N GLU A 2 12.65 20.52 9.96
CA GLU A 2 13.58 19.38 9.91
C GLU A 2 13.23 18.35 8.81
N MET A 3 11.97 17.91 8.74
CA MET A 3 11.50 16.98 7.68
C MET A 3 11.80 17.51 6.27
N LYS A 4 11.73 18.81 6.05
CA LYS A 4 12.02 19.43 4.75
C LYS A 4 13.51 19.34 4.41
N ILE A 5 14.39 19.61 5.39
CA ILE A 5 15.85 19.49 5.24
C ILE A 5 16.22 18.03 4.92
N GLN A 6 15.67 17.08 5.69
CA GLN A 6 15.88 15.65 5.46
C GLN A 6 15.39 15.22 4.07
N ALA A 7 14.22 15.67 3.65
CA ALA A 7 13.65 15.36 2.34
C ALA A 7 14.54 15.86 1.19
N MET A 8 15.07 17.06 1.32
CA MET A 8 16.01 17.62 0.34
C MET A 8 17.30 16.81 0.25
N LYS A 9 17.87 16.39 1.41
CA LYS A 9 19.05 15.52 1.46
C LYS A 9 18.77 14.16 0.83
N ILE A 10 17.67 13.50 1.16
CA ILE A 10 17.29 12.19 0.58
C ILE A 10 17.15 12.29 -0.94
N ASN A 11 16.59 13.38 -1.45
CA ASN A 11 16.43 13.58 -2.89
C ASN A 11 17.76 13.61 -3.67
N THR A 12 18.88 13.90 -3.00
CA THR A 12 20.22 13.90 -3.65
C THR A 12 20.81 12.50 -3.82
N TRP A 13 20.20 11.46 -3.23
CA TRP A 13 20.74 10.10 -3.26
C TRP A 13 20.62 9.41 -4.62
N GLY A 14 19.74 9.89 -5.50
CA GLY A 14 19.64 9.37 -6.86
C GLY A 14 18.40 9.82 -7.63
N LYS A 15 18.49 9.74 -8.95
CA LYS A 15 17.37 10.12 -9.86
C LYS A 15 16.13 9.25 -9.73
N ASN A 16 16.23 8.04 -9.20
CA ASN A 16 15.13 7.09 -9.01
C ASN A 16 14.52 7.15 -7.61
N VAL A 17 15.01 8.03 -6.73
CA VAL A 17 14.53 8.15 -5.35
C VAL A 17 13.19 8.89 -5.30
N TYR A 18 12.25 8.33 -4.52
CA TYR A 18 11.03 9.00 -4.07
C TYR A 18 11.14 9.26 -2.58
N VAL A 19 11.00 10.51 -2.18
CA VAL A 19 11.07 10.87 -0.75
C VAL A 19 9.75 10.53 -0.08
N LYS A 20 9.81 9.66 0.93
CA LYS A 20 8.60 9.22 1.65
C LYS A 20 8.24 10.24 2.73
N VAL A 21 7.04 10.82 2.65
CA VAL A 21 6.51 11.78 3.62
C VAL A 21 5.12 11.36 4.10
N PRO A 22 4.81 11.45 5.39
CA PRO A 22 3.49 11.11 5.90
C PRO A 22 2.45 12.18 5.50
N VAL A 23 1.20 11.77 5.31
CA VAL A 23 0.08 12.66 5.02
C VAL A 23 -0.26 13.60 6.18
N ALA A 24 0.04 13.19 7.40
CA ALA A 24 -0.15 13.97 8.62
C ALA A 24 1.04 13.78 9.57
N ASN A 25 1.27 14.73 10.49
CA ASN A 25 2.25 14.58 11.57
C ASN A 25 1.69 13.74 12.74
N SER A 26 2.52 13.50 13.77
CA SER A 26 2.14 12.73 14.97
C SER A 26 0.98 13.33 15.77
N LYS A 27 0.67 14.62 15.58
CA LYS A 27 -0.49 15.32 16.18
C LYS A 27 -1.73 15.29 15.27
N GLY A 28 -1.71 14.52 14.16
CA GLY A 28 -2.81 14.44 13.21
C GLY A 28 -2.95 15.63 12.26
N LYS A 29 -2.04 16.61 12.32
CA LYS A 29 -2.10 17.79 11.43
C LYS A 29 -1.65 17.43 10.02
N PHE A 30 -2.49 17.73 9.03
CA PHE A 30 -2.21 17.51 7.62
C PHE A 30 -0.93 18.23 7.16
N MET A 31 -0.05 17.51 6.47
CA MET A 31 1.27 17.98 6.03
C MET A 31 1.26 18.70 4.68
N GLY A 32 0.11 19.24 4.28
CA GLY A 32 -0.10 19.82 2.96
C GLY A 32 0.89 20.89 2.54
N LYS A 33 1.30 21.77 3.47
CA LYS A 33 2.31 22.81 3.19
C LYS A 33 3.65 22.20 2.75
N ILE A 34 4.14 21.23 3.49
CA ILE A 34 5.43 20.55 3.17
C ILE A 34 5.31 19.75 1.88
N ILE A 35 4.22 19.00 1.68
CA ILE A 35 3.96 18.25 0.46
C ILE A 35 4.01 19.18 -0.76
N LYS A 36 3.31 20.31 -0.71
CA LYS A 36 3.28 21.30 -1.79
C LYS A 36 4.66 21.90 -2.06
N GLU A 37 5.37 22.31 -1.02
CA GLU A 37 6.70 22.92 -1.14
C GLU A 37 7.72 21.97 -1.76
N LEU A 38 7.77 20.72 -1.29
CA LEU A 38 8.70 19.70 -1.80
C LEU A 38 8.36 19.33 -3.26
N ASN A 39 7.08 19.14 -3.57
CA ASN A 39 6.65 18.79 -4.91
C ASN A 39 6.93 19.94 -5.92
N ASN A 40 6.74 21.20 -5.52
CA ASN A 40 7.09 22.36 -6.35
C ASN A 40 8.60 22.53 -6.57
N LYS A 41 9.43 21.93 -5.72
CA LYS A 41 10.90 21.82 -5.92
C LYS A 41 11.28 20.63 -6.81
N ASN A 42 10.32 20.02 -7.51
CA ASN A 42 10.51 18.84 -8.37
C ASN A 42 11.00 17.59 -7.62
N ILE A 43 10.76 17.50 -6.31
CA ILE A 43 11.07 16.33 -5.51
C ILE A 43 9.95 15.30 -5.69
N LYS A 44 10.29 14.11 -6.19
CA LYS A 44 9.36 12.99 -6.30
C LYS A 44 8.99 12.49 -4.90
N LEU A 45 7.69 12.39 -4.63
CA LEU A 45 7.18 12.05 -3.30
C LEU A 45 6.49 10.69 -3.30
N ASN A 46 6.67 9.96 -2.21
CA ASN A 46 5.80 8.85 -1.81
C ASN A 46 5.04 9.30 -0.55
N ILE A 47 3.79 9.76 -0.74
CA ILE A 47 2.96 10.26 0.35
C ILE A 47 2.29 9.08 1.03
N THR A 48 2.65 8.85 2.29
CA THR A 48 2.33 7.62 3.02
C THR A 48 1.35 7.84 4.17
N ALA A 49 0.89 6.74 4.80
CA ALA A 49 -0.11 6.73 5.86
C ALA A 49 -1.45 7.34 5.42
N VAL A 50 -1.80 7.17 4.15
CA VAL A 50 -3.12 7.52 3.60
C VAL A 50 -4.09 6.36 3.86
N TYR A 51 -5.34 6.66 4.23
CA TYR A 51 -6.37 5.67 4.52
C TYR A 51 -7.66 5.86 3.73
N ASN A 52 -7.92 7.06 3.21
CA ASN A 52 -9.19 7.35 2.56
C ASN A 52 -9.08 8.30 1.37
N ALA A 53 -10.12 8.30 0.54
CA ALA A 53 -10.21 9.12 -0.66
C ALA A 53 -10.21 10.63 -0.37
N LYS A 54 -10.72 11.06 0.80
CA LYS A 54 -10.69 12.47 1.20
C LYS A 54 -9.26 12.97 1.43
N GLN A 55 -8.38 12.12 1.98
CA GLN A 55 -6.95 12.45 2.09
C GLN A 55 -6.30 12.49 0.70
N THR A 56 -6.59 11.51 -0.16
CA THR A 56 -6.14 11.49 -1.55
C THR A 56 -6.54 12.78 -2.29
N GLU A 57 -7.80 13.20 -2.20
CA GLU A 57 -8.30 14.43 -2.82
C GLU A 57 -7.55 15.68 -2.34
N LYS A 58 -7.31 15.79 -1.02
CA LYS A 58 -6.52 16.89 -0.46
C LYS A 58 -5.11 16.94 -1.01
N ILE A 59 -4.45 15.79 -1.17
CA ILE A 59 -3.11 15.69 -1.76
C ILE A 59 -3.14 16.16 -3.21
N LEU A 60 -4.07 15.62 -4.01
CA LEU A 60 -4.19 15.94 -5.44
C LEU A 60 -4.39 17.42 -5.74
N LYS A 61 -5.09 18.14 -4.85
CA LYS A 61 -5.29 19.60 -4.96
C LYS A 61 -4.02 20.42 -4.72
N LEU A 62 -2.98 19.84 -4.12
CA LEU A 62 -1.76 20.56 -3.72
C LEU A 62 -0.56 20.31 -4.65
N ILE A 63 -0.50 19.14 -5.27
CA ILE A 63 0.63 18.74 -6.10
C ILE A 63 0.54 19.36 -7.51
N ASN A 64 1.71 19.63 -8.10
CA ASN A 64 1.77 20.02 -9.51
C ASN A 64 1.58 18.80 -10.42
N LYS A 65 1.32 19.04 -11.71
CA LYS A 65 1.06 18.00 -12.72
C LYS A 65 2.31 17.45 -13.41
N LYS A 66 3.51 17.88 -13.00
CA LYS A 66 4.79 17.53 -13.67
C LYS A 66 5.59 16.52 -12.84
N THR A 67 5.68 16.73 -11.55
CA THR A 67 6.50 15.93 -10.63
C THR A 67 5.77 14.65 -10.23
N LYS A 68 6.42 13.52 -10.40
CA LYS A 68 5.83 12.21 -10.05
C LYS A 68 5.53 12.10 -8.55
N VAL A 69 4.37 11.53 -8.23
CA VAL A 69 3.91 11.29 -6.85
C VAL A 69 3.30 9.90 -6.75
N ILE A 70 3.70 9.17 -5.71
CA ILE A 70 3.06 7.94 -5.27
C ILE A 70 2.21 8.27 -4.04
N ILE A 71 0.97 7.80 -4.01
CA ILE A 71 0.09 7.88 -2.85
C ILE A 71 -0.08 6.46 -2.30
N SER A 72 0.54 6.21 -1.14
CA SER A 72 0.52 4.90 -0.46
C SER A 72 -0.66 4.81 0.50
N ILE A 73 -1.68 4.03 0.12
CA ILE A 73 -2.89 3.80 0.91
C ILE A 73 -2.72 2.49 1.70
N PHE A 74 -3.01 2.53 3.00
CA PHE A 74 -2.75 1.44 3.93
C PHE A 74 -3.97 0.53 4.08
N ALA A 75 -4.04 -0.50 3.23
CA ALA A 75 -5.14 -1.46 3.24
C ALA A 75 -5.14 -2.34 4.49
N GLY A 76 -4.04 -3.04 4.77
CA GLY A 76 -3.99 -4.02 5.85
C GLY A 76 -4.26 -3.43 7.22
N ARG A 77 -3.70 -2.27 7.55
CA ARG A 77 -4.01 -1.60 8.81
C ARG A 77 -5.48 -1.16 8.94
N ALA A 78 -6.15 -0.84 7.83
CA ALA A 78 -7.59 -0.61 7.84
C ALA A 78 -8.34 -1.92 8.12
N GLY A 79 -7.95 -3.01 7.45
CA GLY A 79 -8.49 -4.35 7.67
C GLY A 79 -8.31 -4.85 9.11
N ASP A 80 -7.13 -4.61 9.72
CA ASP A 80 -6.86 -4.94 11.13
C ASP A 80 -7.87 -4.28 12.11
N THR A 81 -8.57 -3.24 11.68
CA THR A 81 -9.62 -2.56 12.46
C THR A 81 -11.04 -2.86 11.97
N GLY A 82 -11.22 -3.89 11.13
CA GLY A 82 -12.51 -4.30 10.60
C GLY A 82 -13.07 -3.40 9.50
N LYS A 83 -12.24 -2.56 8.87
CA LYS A 83 -12.67 -1.67 7.78
C LYS A 83 -12.25 -2.23 6.43
N ASP A 84 -13.22 -2.35 5.51
CA ASP A 84 -12.93 -2.69 4.12
C ASP A 84 -12.21 -1.52 3.42
N PRO A 85 -10.96 -1.71 2.94
CA PRO A 85 -10.21 -0.66 2.25
C PRO A 85 -10.66 -0.47 0.79
N VAL A 86 -11.30 -1.45 0.17
CA VAL A 86 -11.61 -1.48 -1.27
C VAL A 86 -12.38 -0.24 -1.75
N PRO A 87 -13.44 0.23 -1.07
CA PRO A 87 -14.17 1.43 -1.49
C PRO A 87 -13.30 2.69 -1.52
N GLU A 88 -12.36 2.83 -0.57
CA GLU A 88 -11.47 3.98 -0.48
C GLU A 88 -10.39 3.95 -1.58
N PHE A 89 -9.90 2.75 -1.92
CA PHE A 89 -9.01 2.57 -3.08
C PHE A 89 -9.71 2.90 -4.39
N SER A 90 -10.89 2.36 -4.62
CA SER A 90 -11.67 2.62 -5.85
C SER A 90 -11.90 4.12 -6.07
N LYS A 91 -12.33 4.84 -5.03
CA LYS A 91 -12.50 6.30 -5.08
C LYS A 91 -11.19 7.02 -5.33
N SER A 92 -10.11 6.63 -4.65
CA SER A 92 -8.78 7.26 -4.78
C SER A 92 -8.20 7.07 -6.18
N ILE A 93 -8.32 5.87 -6.76
CA ILE A 93 -7.88 5.56 -8.11
C ILE A 93 -8.66 6.42 -9.11
N ASN A 94 -9.99 6.52 -8.97
CA ASN A 94 -10.82 7.35 -9.84
C ASN A 94 -10.45 8.84 -9.77
N LEU A 95 -10.15 9.37 -8.59
CA LEU A 95 -9.66 10.73 -8.43
C LEU A 95 -8.31 10.94 -9.11
N ALA A 96 -7.40 9.96 -8.98
CA ALA A 96 -6.05 10.03 -9.55
C ALA A 96 -6.00 9.91 -11.08
N LYS A 97 -7.02 9.35 -11.75
CA LYS A 97 -7.05 9.20 -13.22
C LYS A 97 -6.79 10.50 -14.00
N ARG A 98 -7.11 11.65 -13.41
CA ARG A 98 -6.89 12.98 -14.02
C ARG A 98 -5.45 13.48 -13.87
N TYR A 99 -4.58 12.74 -13.19
CA TYR A 99 -3.20 13.12 -12.86
C TYR A 99 -2.23 12.08 -13.41
N LYS A 100 -1.72 12.29 -14.62
CA LYS A 100 -0.80 11.35 -15.30
C LYS A 100 0.53 11.11 -14.54
N ASN A 101 0.84 11.97 -13.59
CA ASN A 101 2.04 11.91 -12.75
C ASN A 101 1.81 11.28 -11.38
N VAL A 102 0.62 10.72 -11.12
CA VAL A 102 0.25 10.13 -9.83
C VAL A 102 0.00 8.64 -9.97
N GLU A 103 0.59 7.88 -9.06
CA GLU A 103 0.40 6.45 -8.93
C GLU A 103 -0.18 6.11 -7.55
N ILE A 104 -1.21 5.26 -7.53
CA ILE A 104 -1.79 4.72 -6.28
C ILE A 104 -1.08 3.42 -5.94
N LEU A 105 -0.58 3.34 -4.71
CA LEU A 105 0.13 2.19 -4.18
C LEU A 105 -0.70 1.52 -3.07
N TRP A 106 -0.95 0.23 -3.23
CA TRP A 106 -1.50 -0.63 -2.18
C TRP A 106 -0.40 -0.97 -1.18
N ALA A 107 -0.50 -0.43 0.02
CA ALA A 107 0.46 -0.62 1.10
C ALA A 107 -0.13 -1.45 2.24
N SER A 108 0.76 -1.97 3.11
CA SER A 108 0.34 -2.70 4.31
C SER A 108 -0.37 -4.02 3.98
N VAL A 109 0.22 -4.80 3.07
CA VAL A 109 -0.30 -6.13 2.68
C VAL A 109 -0.27 -7.08 3.88
N ARG A 110 -1.33 -7.87 4.07
CA ARG A 110 -1.49 -8.87 5.14
C ARG A 110 -1.56 -10.29 4.60
N GLU A 111 -2.10 -10.46 3.41
CA GLU A 111 -2.39 -11.78 2.84
C GLU A 111 -2.19 -11.79 1.31
N PRO A 112 -1.98 -12.97 0.69
CA PRO A 112 -1.79 -13.09 -0.74
C PRO A 112 -2.97 -12.55 -1.57
N TYR A 113 -4.19 -12.66 -1.07
CA TYR A 113 -5.39 -12.18 -1.75
C TYR A 113 -5.38 -10.67 -2.01
N ASN A 114 -4.65 -9.89 -1.20
CA ASN A 114 -4.49 -8.44 -1.44
C ASN A 114 -3.87 -8.14 -2.81
N TYR A 115 -3.05 -9.04 -3.36
CA TYR A 115 -2.53 -8.92 -4.73
C TYR A 115 -3.65 -8.91 -5.77
N LEU A 116 -4.61 -9.83 -5.63
CA LEU A 116 -5.77 -9.90 -6.54
C LEU A 116 -6.66 -8.68 -6.40
N GLN A 117 -6.93 -8.23 -5.18
CA GLN A 117 -7.71 -7.01 -4.91
C GLN A 117 -7.05 -5.78 -5.55
N ALA A 118 -5.74 -5.59 -5.33
CA ALA A 118 -4.99 -4.48 -5.91
C ALA A 118 -5.01 -4.52 -7.45
N LYS A 119 -4.84 -5.71 -8.05
CA LYS A 119 -4.88 -5.93 -9.50
C LYS A 119 -6.27 -5.62 -10.08
N GLN A 120 -7.34 -6.13 -9.46
CA GLN A 120 -8.72 -5.91 -9.89
C GLN A 120 -9.13 -4.43 -9.84
N LEU A 121 -8.64 -3.71 -8.84
CA LEU A 121 -8.90 -2.28 -8.69
C LEU A 121 -8.05 -1.41 -9.65
N GLY A 122 -7.04 -1.98 -10.28
CA GLY A 122 -6.11 -1.23 -11.13
C GLY A 122 -5.14 -0.35 -10.34
N CYS A 123 -4.71 -0.79 -9.15
CA CYS A 123 -3.59 -0.15 -8.44
C CYS A 123 -2.33 -0.22 -9.30
N HIS A 124 -1.56 0.86 -9.29
CA HIS A 124 -0.34 0.94 -10.09
C HIS A 124 0.82 0.15 -9.45
N ILE A 125 0.86 0.13 -8.12
CA ILE A 125 1.94 -0.48 -7.34
C ILE A 125 1.32 -1.23 -6.14
N ILE A 126 1.97 -2.33 -5.75
CA ILE A 126 1.71 -3.03 -4.48
C ILE A 126 3.04 -3.32 -3.79
N THR A 127 3.13 -3.09 -2.48
CA THR A 127 4.29 -3.50 -1.67
C THR A 127 3.98 -4.82 -0.98
N VAL A 128 4.75 -5.86 -1.29
CA VAL A 128 4.50 -7.22 -0.83
C VAL A 128 5.71 -7.74 -0.05
N PRO A 129 5.54 -8.23 1.20
CA PRO A 129 6.60 -8.93 1.92
C PRO A 129 7.01 -10.24 1.23
N PRO A 130 8.29 -10.67 1.30
CA PRO A 130 8.75 -11.90 0.65
C PRO A 130 7.89 -13.14 0.97
N ALA A 131 7.55 -13.37 2.22
CA ALA A 131 6.71 -14.50 2.63
C ALA A 131 5.29 -14.50 2.01
N ILE A 132 4.79 -13.34 1.60
CA ILE A 132 3.53 -13.24 0.87
C ILE A 132 3.75 -13.53 -0.62
N ILE A 133 4.90 -13.14 -1.19
CA ILE A 133 5.26 -13.46 -2.59
C ILE A 133 5.28 -14.97 -2.78
N GLU A 134 5.96 -15.71 -1.90
CA GLU A 134 6.00 -17.17 -1.92
C GLU A 134 4.60 -17.82 -1.93
N LYS A 135 3.66 -17.22 -1.18
CA LYS A 135 2.26 -17.69 -1.18
C LYS A 135 1.54 -17.37 -2.49
N ILE A 136 1.83 -16.23 -3.13
CA ILE A 136 1.25 -15.84 -4.42
C ILE A 136 1.72 -16.80 -5.53
N GLU A 137 2.96 -17.27 -5.49
CA GLU A 137 3.49 -18.27 -6.43
C GLU A 137 2.72 -19.61 -6.40
N ASN A 138 2.05 -19.89 -5.28
CA ASN A 138 1.20 -21.09 -5.12
C ASN A 138 -0.28 -20.87 -5.52
N PHE A 139 -0.62 -19.78 -6.17
CA PHE A 139 -1.97 -19.56 -6.66
C PHE A 139 -2.35 -20.60 -7.73
N GLY A 140 -3.66 -20.87 -7.85
CA GLY A 140 -4.21 -21.76 -8.88
C GLY A 140 -4.45 -23.20 -8.41
N LYS A 141 -4.23 -23.54 -7.15
CA LYS A 141 -4.64 -24.84 -6.61
C LYS A 141 -6.15 -24.99 -6.65
N SER A 142 -6.64 -26.16 -7.10
CA SER A 142 -8.07 -26.48 -7.03
C SER A 142 -8.54 -26.71 -5.59
N PHE A 143 -9.84 -26.59 -5.36
CA PHE A 143 -10.43 -26.88 -4.03
C PHE A 143 -10.18 -28.32 -3.60
N ASP A 144 -10.16 -29.29 -4.55
CA ASP A 144 -9.85 -30.69 -4.25
C ASP A 144 -8.40 -30.87 -3.79
N GLN A 145 -7.46 -30.14 -4.41
CA GLN A 145 -6.07 -30.13 -3.96
C GLN A 145 -5.94 -29.55 -2.57
N LEU A 146 -6.61 -28.43 -2.29
CA LEU A 146 -6.61 -27.79 -0.96
C LEU A 146 -7.22 -28.73 0.10
N THR A 147 -8.34 -29.40 -0.22
CA THR A 147 -8.97 -30.39 0.68
C THR A 147 -8.00 -31.51 1.00
N LYS A 148 -7.37 -32.10 -0.02
CA LYS A 148 -6.37 -33.18 0.14
C LYS A 148 -5.19 -32.77 1.01
N GLU A 149 -4.62 -31.60 0.77
CA GLU A 149 -3.48 -31.08 1.53
C GLU A 149 -3.88 -30.82 2.99
N THR A 150 -5.07 -30.25 3.24
CA THR A 150 -5.60 -29.99 4.58
C THR A 150 -5.80 -31.29 5.37
N VAL A 151 -6.45 -32.30 4.76
CA VAL A 151 -6.66 -33.60 5.40
C VAL A 151 -5.34 -34.30 5.73
N LYS A 152 -4.35 -34.22 4.81
CA LYS A 152 -2.99 -34.76 5.08
C LYS A 152 -2.32 -34.05 6.28
N ALA A 153 -2.45 -32.74 6.37
CA ALA A 153 -1.92 -31.97 7.50
C ALA A 153 -2.58 -32.41 8.82
N PHE A 154 -3.91 -32.53 8.85
CA PHE A 154 -4.63 -33.04 10.03
C PHE A 154 -4.16 -34.44 10.45
N LEU A 155 -3.92 -35.34 9.49
CA LEU A 155 -3.41 -36.68 9.79
C LEU A 155 -2.01 -36.64 10.41
N VAL A 156 -1.14 -35.77 9.89
CA VAL A 156 0.22 -35.59 10.44
C VAL A 156 0.15 -35.04 11.87
N ASP A 157 -0.68 -34.03 12.12
CA ASP A 157 -0.81 -33.42 13.44
C ASP A 157 -1.43 -34.38 14.44
N SER A 158 -2.44 -35.14 14.04
CA SER A 158 -3.04 -36.21 14.86
C SER A 158 -2.01 -37.26 15.29
N LYS A 159 -1.16 -37.70 14.36
CA LYS A 159 -0.09 -38.66 14.67
C LYS A 159 0.97 -38.07 15.63
N LYS A 160 1.32 -36.79 15.46
CA LYS A 160 2.29 -36.11 16.34
C LYS A 160 1.76 -35.89 17.75
N SER A 161 0.47 -35.68 17.91
CA SER A 161 -0.16 -35.44 19.22
C SER A 161 -0.17 -36.68 20.14
N ASN A 162 0.04 -37.88 19.58
CA ASN A 162 -0.08 -39.18 20.28
C ASN A 162 -1.43 -39.36 21.01
N PHE A 163 -2.44 -38.57 20.64
CA PHE A 163 -3.77 -38.67 21.23
C PHE A 163 -4.46 -39.94 20.71
N LYS A 164 -4.84 -40.84 21.61
CA LYS A 164 -5.63 -42.04 21.28
C LYS A 164 -7.07 -41.80 21.75
N ILE A 165 -8.02 -41.98 20.83
CA ILE A 165 -9.45 -41.99 21.09
C ILE A 165 -9.84 -43.41 21.45
#